data_66d1aa45f4365473319be931c4b528cf
#
_entry.id   66d1aa45f4365473319be931c4b528cf
#
_cell.length_a   1.000
_cell.length_b   1.000
_cell.length_c   1.000
_cell.angle_alpha   90.00
_cell.angle_beta   90.00
_cell.angle_gamma   90.00
#
_symmetry.space_group_name_H-M   'P 1'
#
loop_
_entity.id
_entity.type
_entity.pdbx_description
1 polymer ?
#
loop_
_entity_poly.entity_id
_entity_poly.type
_entity_poly.pdbx_seq_one_letter_code
_entity_poly.pdbx_strand_id
1 'polypeptide(L)'
;MENLTPDQRFEQLKLTMPPPPTPLGVYKPFLIVDKFVYVSGHGTVKEDRSLIIGKVGVDLTAEEAKLAARQVGLAILATLKENLGSLNNIKRVIK
;
A
#
# COMPACT_ATOMS: atom_id res chain seq x y z
N MET A 1 -21.79 17.16 -0.97
CA MET A 1 -20.55 16.36 -1.11
C MET A 1 -20.08 15.96 0.27
N GLU A 2 -19.86 14.68 0.46
CA GLU A 2 -19.39 14.19 1.75
C GLU A 2 -17.89 14.41 1.92
N ASN A 3 -17.49 14.90 3.09
CA ASN A 3 -16.10 15.03 3.45
C ASN A 3 -15.67 13.80 4.24
N LEU A 4 -15.29 12.75 3.53
CA LEU A 4 -14.85 11.52 4.15
C LEU A 4 -13.39 11.64 4.61
N THR A 5 -13.09 11.06 5.78
CA THR A 5 -11.71 10.88 6.18
C THR A 5 -11.06 9.80 5.30
N PRO A 6 -9.73 9.75 5.22
CA PRO A 6 -9.07 8.67 4.47
C PRO A 6 -9.48 7.28 4.90
N ASP A 7 -9.63 7.01 6.20
CA ASP A 7 -10.08 5.72 6.69
C ASP A 7 -11.50 5.41 6.22
N GLN A 8 -12.42 6.38 6.29
CA GLN A 8 -13.78 6.22 5.82
C GLN A 8 -13.82 5.98 4.31
N ARG A 9 -13.00 6.69 3.56
CA ARG A 9 -12.91 6.49 2.11
C ARG A 9 -12.42 5.09 1.78
N PHE A 10 -11.44 4.60 2.51
CA PHE A 10 -10.94 3.24 2.32
C PHE A 10 -12.06 2.21 2.54
N GLU A 11 -12.83 2.37 3.61
CA GLU A 11 -13.96 1.48 3.90
C GLU A 11 -15.03 1.56 2.81
N GLN A 12 -15.32 2.76 2.32
CA GLN A 12 -16.32 2.96 1.27
C GLN A 12 -15.94 2.23 -0.02
N LEU A 13 -14.66 2.14 -0.33
CA LEU A 13 -14.14 1.46 -1.52
C LEU A 13 -14.20 -0.06 -1.38
N LYS A 14 -14.48 -0.58 -0.19
CA LYS A 14 -14.60 -2.02 0.10
C LYS A 14 -13.36 -2.81 -0.32
N LEU A 15 -12.19 -2.22 -0.12
CA LEU A 15 -10.92 -2.85 -0.37
C LEU A 15 -10.47 -3.63 0.85
N THR A 16 -9.74 -4.72 0.63
CA THR A 16 -9.15 -5.51 1.71
C THR A 16 -7.71 -5.09 1.92
N MET A 17 -7.39 -4.63 3.13
CA MET A 17 -6.03 -4.24 3.46
C MET A 17 -5.21 -5.48 3.80
N PRO A 18 -4.09 -5.72 3.10
CA PRO A 18 -3.23 -6.85 3.46
C PRO A 18 -2.49 -6.59 4.77
N PRO A 19 -1.89 -7.61 5.39
CA PRO A 19 -1.00 -7.36 6.52
C PRO A 19 0.19 -6.54 6.07
N PRO A 20 0.75 -5.68 6.95
CA PRO A 20 1.93 -4.90 6.58
C PRO A 20 3.07 -5.83 6.18
N PRO A 21 3.71 -5.61 5.03
CA PRO A 21 4.77 -6.50 4.58
C PRO A 21 6.04 -6.34 5.42
N THR A 22 6.75 -7.46 5.62
CA THR A 22 8.06 -7.45 6.23
C THR A 22 9.11 -7.10 5.17
N PRO A 23 10.03 -6.15 5.44
CA PRO A 23 11.08 -5.84 4.48
C PRO A 23 11.91 -7.06 4.11
N LEU A 24 12.17 -7.24 2.80
CA LEU A 24 12.99 -8.35 2.29
C LEU A 24 14.47 -8.00 2.22
N GLY A 25 14.89 -6.89 2.82
CA GLY A 25 16.27 -6.43 2.83
C GLY A 25 16.56 -5.61 4.06
N VAL A 26 17.78 -5.05 4.11
CA VAL A 26 18.22 -4.22 5.24
C VAL A 26 17.82 -2.77 4.99
N TYR A 27 16.55 -2.47 5.21
CA TYR A 27 16.01 -1.13 5.07
C TYR A 27 14.76 -0.97 5.94
N LYS A 28 14.43 0.27 6.24
CA LYS A 28 13.17 0.57 6.92
C LYS A 28 12.08 0.80 5.87
N PRO A 29 10.90 0.21 6.03
CA PRO A 29 9.80 0.44 5.09
C PRO A 29 9.22 1.85 5.20
N PHE A 30 9.53 2.58 6.27
CA PHE A 30 8.87 3.80 6.64
C PHE A 30 9.79 4.67 7.50
N LEU A 31 9.83 5.97 7.23
CA LEU A 31 10.63 6.92 8.00
C LEU A 31 9.91 8.26 8.05
N ILE A 32 9.78 8.83 9.26
CA ILE A 32 9.26 10.18 9.44
C ILE A 32 10.41 11.14 9.66
N VAL A 33 10.43 12.23 8.89
CA VAL A 33 11.34 13.37 9.10
C VAL A 33 10.47 14.62 9.15
N ASP A 34 10.41 15.24 10.32
CA ASP A 34 9.50 16.36 10.58
C ASP A 34 8.04 15.96 10.29
N LYS A 35 7.42 16.58 9.29
CA LYS A 35 6.04 16.30 8.87
C LYS A 35 5.96 15.47 7.61
N PHE A 36 7.10 14.97 7.13
CA PHE A 36 7.16 14.18 5.91
C PHE A 36 7.37 12.70 6.23
N VAL A 37 6.69 11.86 5.46
CA VAL A 37 6.84 10.41 5.54
C VAL A 37 7.50 9.94 4.26
N TYR A 38 8.57 9.17 4.42
CA TYR A 38 9.27 8.54 3.32
C TYR A 38 9.00 7.04 3.38
N VAL A 39 8.51 6.49 2.26
CA VAL A 39 8.14 5.09 2.18
C VAL A 39 9.05 4.39 1.19
N SER A 40 9.65 3.28 1.61
CA SER A 40 10.48 2.44 0.74
C SER A 40 9.61 1.69 -0.26
N GLY A 41 10.24 1.06 -1.27
CA GLY A 41 9.54 0.25 -2.24
C GLY A 41 8.76 -0.89 -1.59
N HIS A 42 7.60 -1.20 -2.14
CA HIS A 42 6.73 -2.28 -1.67
C HIS A 42 6.44 -3.24 -2.81
N GLY A 43 6.23 -4.51 -2.47
CA GLY A 43 5.88 -5.55 -3.41
C GLY A 43 4.38 -5.85 -3.43
N THR A 44 4.03 -6.85 -4.22
CA THR A 44 2.64 -7.25 -4.48
C THR A 44 2.13 -8.24 -3.42
N VAL A 45 2.18 -7.86 -2.15
CA VAL A 45 1.80 -8.74 -1.03
C VAL A 45 0.29 -8.87 -0.93
N LYS A 46 -0.19 -10.13 -0.93
CA LYS A 46 -1.61 -10.42 -0.75
C LYS A 46 -1.94 -10.65 0.73
N GLU A 47 -3.23 -10.85 1.03
CA GLU A 47 -3.72 -11.02 2.40
C GLU A 47 -3.08 -12.23 3.09
N ASP A 48 -2.79 -13.28 2.33
CA ASP A 48 -2.15 -14.51 2.84
C ASP A 48 -0.63 -14.41 2.88
N ARG A 49 -0.06 -13.22 2.62
CA ARG A 49 1.37 -12.91 2.57
C ARG A 49 2.11 -13.48 1.37
N SER A 50 1.41 -14.10 0.42
CA SER A 50 2.02 -14.51 -0.84
C SER A 50 2.19 -13.31 -1.77
N LEU A 51 3.08 -13.45 -2.76
CA LEU A 51 3.36 -12.40 -3.74
C LEU A 51 2.76 -12.75 -5.09
N ILE A 52 2.36 -11.70 -5.83
CA ILE A 52 2.01 -11.84 -7.24
C ILE A 52 3.32 -11.69 -8.02
N ILE A 53 3.71 -12.72 -8.76
CA ILE A 53 4.99 -12.76 -9.48
C ILE A 53 4.74 -13.02 -10.96
N GLY A 54 5.58 -12.43 -11.81
CA GLY A 54 5.55 -12.69 -13.24
C GLY A 54 5.91 -11.46 -14.07
N LYS A 55 6.18 -11.70 -15.35
CA LYS A 55 6.45 -10.64 -16.31
C LYS A 55 5.16 -10.27 -17.06
N VAL A 56 4.88 -8.99 -17.14
CA VAL A 56 3.73 -8.49 -17.89
C VAL A 56 3.93 -8.78 -19.38
N GLY A 57 2.93 -9.36 -20.00
CA GLY A 57 2.98 -9.73 -21.41
C GLY A 57 3.50 -11.14 -21.65
N VAL A 58 4.06 -11.80 -20.64
CA VAL A 58 4.53 -13.20 -20.71
C VAL A 58 3.74 -14.05 -19.72
N ASP A 59 3.88 -13.77 -18.42
CA ASP A 59 3.22 -14.53 -17.36
C ASP A 59 1.92 -13.88 -16.91
N LEU A 60 1.82 -12.55 -17.06
CA LEU A 60 0.66 -11.76 -16.63
C LEU A 60 0.12 -10.95 -17.79
N THR A 61 -1.21 -10.87 -17.88
CA THR A 61 -1.87 -9.95 -18.79
C THR A 61 -1.78 -8.52 -18.24
N ALA A 62 -2.10 -7.52 -19.08
CA ALA A 62 -2.16 -6.13 -18.66
C ALA A 62 -3.16 -5.94 -17.50
N GLU A 63 -4.32 -6.62 -17.56
CA GLU A 63 -5.33 -6.54 -16.51
C GLU A 63 -4.82 -7.15 -15.20
N GLU A 64 -4.13 -8.27 -15.25
CA GLU A 64 -3.52 -8.89 -14.09
C GLU A 64 -2.43 -8.01 -13.49
N ALA A 65 -1.63 -7.37 -14.34
CA ALA A 65 -0.60 -6.44 -13.89
C ALA A 65 -1.20 -5.21 -13.21
N LYS A 66 -2.35 -4.73 -13.69
CA LYS A 66 -3.08 -3.62 -13.07
C LYS A 66 -3.53 -4.00 -11.65
N LEU A 67 -4.04 -5.21 -11.46
CA LEU A 67 -4.45 -5.69 -10.14
C LEU A 67 -3.23 -5.87 -9.23
N ALA A 68 -2.09 -6.30 -9.79
CA ALA A 68 -0.85 -6.41 -9.02
C ALA A 68 -0.38 -5.02 -8.55
N ALA A 69 -0.47 -4.00 -9.40
CA ALA A 69 -0.13 -2.63 -9.03
C ALA A 69 -1.05 -2.10 -7.91
N ARG A 70 -2.34 -2.42 -7.99
CA ARG A 70 -3.29 -2.09 -6.92
C ARG A 70 -2.85 -2.72 -5.60
N GLN A 71 -2.40 -3.97 -5.65
CA GLN A 71 -1.97 -4.68 -4.45
C GLN A 71 -0.73 -4.02 -3.81
N VAL A 72 0.18 -3.48 -4.62
CA VAL A 72 1.31 -2.68 -4.12
C VAL A 72 0.79 -1.46 -3.36
N GLY A 73 -0.18 -0.75 -3.92
CA GLY A 73 -0.78 0.41 -3.26
C GLY A 73 -1.41 0.04 -1.92
N LEU A 74 -2.11 -1.09 -1.86
CA LEU A 74 -2.72 -1.58 -0.61
C LEU A 74 -1.64 -1.93 0.41
N ALA A 75 -0.52 -2.53 0.00
CA ALA A 75 0.59 -2.85 0.89
C ALA A 75 1.21 -1.59 1.47
N ILE A 76 1.37 -0.54 0.67
CA ILE A 76 1.87 0.76 1.14
C ILE A 76 0.90 1.35 2.17
N LEU A 77 -0.41 1.31 1.91
CA LEU A 77 -1.41 1.80 2.86
C LEU A 77 -1.37 1.01 4.16
N ALA A 78 -1.16 -0.31 4.09
CA ALA A 78 -1.03 -1.14 5.29
C ALA A 78 0.17 -0.71 6.14
N THR A 79 1.32 -0.46 5.51
CA THR A 79 2.51 0.03 6.20
C THR A 79 2.24 1.39 6.85
N LEU A 80 1.60 2.30 6.14
CA LEU A 80 1.29 3.63 6.66
C LEU A 80 0.31 3.55 7.83
N LYS A 81 -0.75 2.77 7.70
CA LYS A 81 -1.74 2.62 8.76
C LYS A 81 -1.12 2.04 10.03
N GLU A 82 -0.29 1.02 9.90
CA GLU A 82 0.37 0.41 11.06
C GLU A 82 1.26 1.40 11.80
N ASN A 83 2.04 2.19 11.06
CA ASN A 83 3.01 3.11 11.67
C ASN A 83 2.41 4.44 12.10
N LEU A 84 1.35 4.90 11.45
CA LEU A 84 0.68 6.16 11.78
C LEU A 84 -0.55 5.94 12.67
N GLY A 85 -1.02 4.71 12.81
CA GLY A 85 -2.22 4.38 13.58
C GLY A 85 -3.50 4.55 12.79
N SER A 86 -3.53 5.44 11.81
CA SER A 86 -4.72 5.74 11.00
C SER A 86 -4.28 6.37 9.70
N LEU A 87 -5.01 6.09 8.61
CA LEU A 87 -4.79 6.78 7.33
C LEU A 87 -5.18 8.26 7.41
N ASN A 88 -5.96 8.63 8.42
CA ASN A 88 -6.40 10.02 8.63
C ASN A 88 -5.24 10.97 8.93
N ASN A 89 -4.09 10.44 9.34
CA ASN A 89 -2.90 11.25 9.61
C ASN A 89 -2.17 11.65 8.32
N ILE A 90 -2.59 11.14 7.17
CA ILE A 90 -2.02 11.50 5.88
C ILE A 90 -2.77 12.71 5.36
N LYS A 91 -2.05 13.81 5.16
CA LYS A 91 -2.65 15.04 4.66
C LYS A 91 -2.60 15.13 3.14
N ARG A 92 -1.49 14.71 2.55
CA ARG A 92 -1.26 14.83 1.10
C ARG A 92 -0.22 13.83 0.63
N VAL A 93 -0.45 13.24 -0.52
CA VAL A 93 0.57 12.47 -1.24
C VAL A 93 1.33 13.43 -2.14
N ILE A 94 2.64 13.49 -1.97
CA ILE A 94 3.48 14.44 -2.72
C ILE A 94 4.06 13.76 -3.96
N LYS A 95 4.48 12.50 -3.83
CA LYS A 95 5.12 11.79 -4.92
C LYS A 95 4.92 10.28 -4.80
#